data_e8d062da1f02ad9ca2c9e85e6da3e4a2
#
_entry.id   e8d062da1f02ad9ca2c9e85e6da3e4a2
#
_cell.length_a   1.000
_cell.length_b   1.000
_cell.length_c   1.000
_cell.angle_alpha   90.00
_cell.angle_beta   90.00
_cell.angle_gamma   90.00
#
_symmetry.space_group_name_H-M   'P 1'
#
loop_
_entity.id
_entity.type
_entity.pdbx_description
1 polymer ?
#
loop_
_entity_poly.entity_id
_entity_poly.type
_entity_poly.pdbx_seq_one_letter_code
_entity_poly.pdbx_strand_id
1 'polypeptide(L)'
;MLIHGAMHAREYITSQVIMLTLERMLRDYDSLSYNGVKYSEILSQVAVYIVPMTNPDGVELVNNGISSVPDGYRDIVLEINKGSKNFSQWKANGLGVDLNNNYGVLGSIEGKNYSDVPAFMGFPGEAFSEPETIALADLTSEMDFLSTASYHTQGEIIYWYFGQTGEAETRDLAYARELAGLTGYSLISKNKSSSNNLAMGYKDWFVMAFGRPGFTIECGQGSHPLNISQLDSIYQAVKDVPIHMAWREYDAG
;
A
#
# COMPACT_ATOMS: atom_id res chain seq x y z
N MET A 1 7.31 8.50 -9.73
CA MET A 1 7.04 7.64 -8.55
C MET A 1 5.55 7.29 -8.46
N LEU A 2 5.20 6.22 -7.72
CA LEU A 2 3.83 5.82 -7.48
C LEU A 2 3.52 5.76 -5.98
N ILE A 3 2.36 6.28 -5.60
CA ILE A 3 1.78 6.14 -4.25
C ILE A 3 0.40 5.52 -4.38
N HIS A 4 0.12 4.51 -3.58
CA HIS A 4 -1.21 3.91 -3.53
C HIS A 4 -1.60 3.52 -2.10
N GLY A 5 -2.92 3.36 -1.86
CA GLY A 5 -3.45 2.95 -0.57
C GLY A 5 -4.75 2.20 -0.68
N ALA A 6 -5.31 1.85 0.48
CA ALA A 6 -6.53 1.06 0.63
C ALA A 6 -6.55 -0.19 -0.26
N MET A 7 -5.42 -0.88 -0.36
CA MET A 7 -5.33 -2.21 -0.97
C MET A 7 -6.06 -3.25 -0.12
N HIS A 8 -5.94 -3.15 1.21
CA HIS A 8 -6.82 -3.87 2.12
C HIS A 8 -8.06 -3.03 2.45
N ALA A 9 -9.21 -3.62 2.27
CA ALA A 9 -10.50 -2.95 2.38
C ALA A 9 -10.71 -2.18 3.69
N ARG A 10 -10.35 -2.80 4.83
CA ARG A 10 -10.50 -2.21 6.18
C ARG A 10 -9.51 -1.09 6.51
N GLU A 11 -8.58 -0.80 5.59
CA GLU A 11 -7.51 0.19 5.74
C GLU A 11 -7.80 1.49 4.95
N TYR A 12 -9.08 1.78 4.71
CA TYR A 12 -9.55 2.88 3.88
C TYR A 12 -9.18 4.29 4.39
N ILE A 13 -8.76 4.44 5.65
CA ILE A 13 -8.22 5.69 6.17
C ILE A 13 -6.99 6.16 5.37
N THR A 14 -6.24 5.24 4.79
CA THR A 14 -5.07 5.54 3.96
C THR A 14 -5.45 6.31 2.68
N SER A 15 -6.63 6.06 2.10
CA SER A 15 -7.15 6.86 0.98
C SER A 15 -7.33 8.32 1.37
N GLN A 16 -7.86 8.57 2.55
CA GLN A 16 -8.10 9.93 3.04
C GLN A 16 -6.77 10.67 3.32
N VAL A 17 -5.81 9.96 3.91
CA VAL A 17 -4.46 10.51 4.16
C VAL A 17 -3.77 10.88 2.84
N ILE A 18 -3.83 10.01 1.84
CA ILE A 18 -3.25 10.25 0.51
C ILE A 18 -3.92 11.47 -0.15
N MET A 19 -5.24 11.56 -0.09
CA MET A 19 -5.98 12.69 -0.68
C MET A 19 -5.67 14.02 0.02
N LEU A 20 -5.54 14.05 1.36
CA LEU A 20 -5.10 15.24 2.09
C LEU A 20 -3.68 15.66 1.71
N THR A 21 -2.82 14.70 1.48
CA THR A 21 -1.44 14.96 1.05
C THR A 21 -1.40 15.54 -0.37
N LEU A 22 -2.18 14.98 -1.29
CA LEU A 22 -2.34 15.50 -2.65
C LEU A 22 -2.88 16.93 -2.63
N GLU A 23 -3.95 17.18 -1.86
CA GLU A 23 -4.52 18.52 -1.70
C GLU A 23 -3.47 19.52 -1.23
N ARG A 24 -2.66 19.16 -0.23
CA ARG A 24 -1.55 20.01 0.25
C ARG A 24 -0.53 20.28 -0.85
N MET A 25 -0.09 19.26 -1.58
CA MET A 25 0.90 19.44 -2.65
C MET A 25 0.39 20.39 -3.74
N LEU A 26 -0.89 20.31 -4.10
CA LEU A 26 -1.50 21.17 -5.11
C LEU A 26 -1.74 22.59 -4.58
N ARG A 27 -2.29 22.74 -3.36
CA ARG A 27 -2.56 24.04 -2.74
C ARG A 27 -1.29 24.85 -2.54
N ASP A 28 -0.23 24.16 -2.14
CA ASP A 28 1.01 24.81 -1.73
C ASP A 28 2.10 24.74 -2.82
N TYR A 29 1.72 24.39 -4.05
CA TYR A 29 2.58 24.16 -5.20
C TYR A 29 3.61 25.27 -5.46
N ASP A 30 3.18 26.54 -5.43
CA ASP A 30 4.04 27.69 -5.69
C ASP A 30 4.63 28.31 -4.40
N SER A 31 4.14 27.92 -3.23
CA SER A 31 4.46 28.60 -1.95
C SER A 31 5.44 27.82 -1.08
N LEU A 32 5.38 26.48 -1.10
CA LEU A 32 6.27 25.67 -0.27
C LEU A 32 7.56 25.28 -0.99
N SER A 33 8.56 25.02 -0.18
CA SER A 33 9.85 24.44 -0.61
C SER A 33 10.18 23.22 0.23
N TYR A 34 10.86 22.27 -0.38
CA TYR A 34 11.44 21.09 0.29
C TYR A 34 12.95 21.10 0.05
N ASN A 35 13.75 21.01 1.11
CA ASN A 35 15.22 21.10 1.05
C ASN A 35 15.74 22.30 0.21
N GLY A 36 15.05 23.44 0.28
CA GLY A 36 15.42 24.66 -0.44
C GLY A 36 14.93 24.75 -1.88
N VAL A 37 14.33 23.69 -2.42
CA VAL A 37 13.76 23.65 -3.79
C VAL A 37 12.24 23.82 -3.71
N LYS A 38 11.66 24.66 -4.57
CA LYS A 38 10.20 24.86 -4.62
C LYS A 38 9.49 23.59 -5.04
N TYR A 39 8.27 23.35 -4.49
CA TYR A 39 7.42 22.24 -4.93
C TYR A 39 7.16 22.31 -6.42
N SER A 40 6.88 23.50 -6.98
CA SER A 40 6.66 23.71 -8.41
C SER A 40 7.87 23.29 -9.26
N GLU A 41 9.08 23.50 -8.78
CA GLU A 41 10.31 23.07 -9.47
C GLU A 41 10.45 21.54 -9.44
N ILE A 42 10.32 20.91 -8.28
CA ILE A 42 10.37 19.46 -8.13
C ILE A 42 9.31 18.80 -9.02
N LEU A 43 8.05 19.22 -8.88
CA LEU A 43 6.91 18.61 -9.58
C LEU A 43 6.81 18.98 -11.07
N SER A 44 7.61 19.93 -11.55
CA SER A 44 7.77 20.16 -12.99
C SER A 44 8.65 19.13 -13.68
N GLN A 45 9.46 18.39 -12.93
CA GLN A 45 10.41 17.40 -13.45
C GLN A 45 10.06 15.97 -13.02
N VAL A 46 9.35 15.81 -11.92
CA VAL A 46 8.98 14.50 -11.36
C VAL A 46 7.46 14.32 -11.35
N ALA A 47 7.00 13.32 -12.07
CA ALA A 47 5.59 12.92 -12.05
C ALA A 47 5.30 12.04 -10.82
N VAL A 48 4.29 12.46 -10.04
CA VAL A 48 3.77 11.71 -8.90
C VAL A 48 2.42 11.10 -9.28
N TYR A 49 2.39 9.80 -9.46
CA TYR A 49 1.16 9.04 -9.70
C TYR A 49 0.54 8.63 -8.38
N ILE A 50 -0.77 8.79 -8.28
CA ILE A 50 -1.51 8.51 -7.04
C ILE A 50 -2.72 7.64 -7.35
N VAL A 51 -2.79 6.47 -6.70
CA VAL A 51 -3.96 5.57 -6.69
C VAL A 51 -4.47 5.52 -5.24
N PRO A 52 -5.39 6.42 -4.87
CA PRO A 52 -5.77 6.58 -3.47
C PRO A 52 -6.56 5.41 -2.91
N MET A 53 -7.21 4.61 -3.77
CA MET A 53 -8.03 3.46 -3.38
C MET A 53 -7.86 2.34 -4.39
N THR A 54 -7.02 1.37 -4.06
CA THR A 54 -6.73 0.21 -4.94
C THR A 54 -7.87 -0.81 -4.91
N ASN A 55 -8.63 -0.89 -3.82
CA ASN A 55 -9.68 -1.89 -3.57
C ASN A 55 -11.05 -1.24 -3.30
N PRO A 56 -11.69 -0.63 -4.31
CA PRO A 56 -12.95 0.09 -4.10
C PRO A 56 -14.10 -0.82 -3.66
N ASP A 57 -14.23 -2.01 -4.22
CA ASP A 57 -15.34 -2.92 -3.91
C ASP A 57 -15.24 -3.47 -2.48
N GLY A 58 -14.03 -3.81 -2.04
CA GLY A 58 -13.79 -4.23 -0.67
C GLY A 58 -14.05 -3.10 0.33
N VAL A 59 -13.61 -1.89 0.04
CA VAL A 59 -13.87 -0.70 0.87
C VAL A 59 -15.37 -0.42 0.98
N GLU A 60 -16.10 -0.52 -0.14
CA GLU A 60 -17.56 -0.36 -0.17
C GLU A 60 -18.23 -1.42 0.70
N LEU A 61 -17.77 -2.67 0.65
CA LEU A 61 -18.28 -3.76 1.49
C LEU A 61 -18.03 -3.50 2.98
N VAL A 62 -16.86 -2.99 3.36
CA VAL A 62 -16.56 -2.64 4.77
C VAL A 62 -17.48 -1.54 5.28
N ASN A 63 -17.73 -0.51 4.47
CA ASN A 63 -18.48 0.67 4.88
C ASN A 63 -20.00 0.46 4.85
N ASN A 64 -20.51 -0.24 3.84
CA ASN A 64 -21.96 -0.35 3.56
C ASN A 64 -22.49 -1.79 3.71
N GLY A 65 -21.61 -2.74 3.98
CA GLY A 65 -21.98 -4.13 4.21
C GLY A 65 -22.56 -4.82 2.99
N ILE A 66 -23.27 -5.92 3.20
CA ILE A 66 -23.78 -6.78 2.13
C ILE A 66 -24.75 -6.08 1.16
N SER A 67 -25.33 -4.96 1.55
CA SER A 67 -26.23 -4.19 0.69
C SER A 67 -25.52 -3.54 -0.50
N SER A 68 -24.21 -3.31 -0.40
CA SER A 68 -23.39 -2.79 -1.49
C SER A 68 -23.05 -3.84 -2.56
N VAL A 69 -23.21 -5.12 -2.23
CA VAL A 69 -22.90 -6.22 -3.13
C VAL A 69 -24.09 -6.49 -4.07
N PRO A 70 -23.87 -6.63 -5.40
CA PRO A 70 -24.94 -7.03 -6.32
C PRO A 70 -25.59 -8.35 -5.91
N ASP A 71 -26.90 -8.46 -6.09
CA ASP A 71 -27.71 -9.57 -5.59
C ASP A 71 -27.17 -10.97 -5.93
N GLY A 72 -26.62 -11.14 -7.14
CA GLY A 72 -26.08 -12.41 -7.59
C GLY A 72 -24.81 -12.89 -6.88
N TYR A 73 -24.16 -12.02 -6.11
CA TYR A 73 -22.91 -12.33 -5.39
C TYR A 73 -23.07 -12.35 -3.86
N ARG A 74 -24.23 -11.91 -3.33
CA ARG A 74 -24.43 -11.78 -1.88
C ARG A 74 -24.27 -13.08 -1.12
N ASP A 75 -24.80 -14.17 -1.63
CA ASP A 75 -24.70 -15.47 -0.95
C ASP A 75 -23.25 -15.96 -0.90
N ILE A 76 -22.49 -15.77 -1.97
CA ILE A 76 -21.05 -16.13 -2.04
C ILE A 76 -20.26 -15.28 -1.03
N VAL A 77 -20.48 -13.97 -1.00
CA VAL A 77 -19.78 -13.06 -0.07
C VAL A 77 -20.10 -13.36 1.38
N LEU A 78 -21.38 -13.70 1.67
CA LEU A 78 -21.76 -14.15 3.01
C LEU A 78 -21.13 -15.48 3.39
N GLU A 79 -21.03 -16.44 2.47
CA GLU A 79 -20.35 -17.71 2.70
C GLU A 79 -18.87 -17.50 3.00
N ILE A 80 -18.16 -16.68 2.21
CA ILE A 80 -16.76 -16.30 2.45
C ILE A 80 -16.60 -15.66 3.84
N ASN A 81 -17.56 -14.83 4.26
CA ASN A 81 -17.58 -14.22 5.59
C ASN A 81 -18.17 -15.13 6.69
N LYS A 82 -18.25 -16.44 6.43
CA LYS A 82 -18.78 -17.46 7.36
C LYS A 82 -20.17 -17.13 7.92
N GLY A 83 -21.03 -16.57 7.07
CA GLY A 83 -22.39 -16.15 7.41
C GLY A 83 -22.49 -14.86 8.21
N SER A 84 -21.39 -14.24 8.59
CA SER A 84 -21.39 -12.97 9.31
C SER A 84 -21.83 -11.82 8.39
N LYS A 85 -22.69 -10.94 8.90
CA LYS A 85 -23.06 -9.67 8.25
C LYS A 85 -22.19 -8.49 8.67
N ASN A 86 -21.22 -8.72 9.56
CA ASN A 86 -20.23 -7.72 9.96
C ASN A 86 -18.99 -7.85 9.08
N PHE A 87 -18.75 -6.87 8.24
CA PHE A 87 -17.61 -6.81 7.32
C PHE A 87 -16.50 -5.87 7.79
N SER A 88 -16.57 -5.34 9.00
CA SER A 88 -15.56 -4.38 9.50
C SER A 88 -14.13 -4.91 9.48
N GLN A 89 -13.94 -6.23 9.56
CA GLN A 89 -12.63 -6.89 9.50
C GLN A 89 -12.25 -7.36 8.10
N TRP A 90 -13.07 -7.11 7.08
CA TRP A 90 -12.83 -7.55 5.72
C TRP A 90 -11.58 -6.90 5.13
N LYS A 91 -10.59 -7.72 4.77
CA LYS A 91 -9.29 -7.28 4.25
C LYS A 91 -9.22 -7.38 2.72
N ALA A 92 -9.89 -8.37 2.17
CA ALA A 92 -9.85 -8.79 0.77
C ALA A 92 -10.58 -7.82 -0.18
N ASN A 93 -10.53 -8.10 -1.48
CA ASN A 93 -11.41 -7.47 -2.48
C ASN A 93 -12.85 -7.98 -2.37
N GLY A 94 -13.73 -7.57 -3.29
CA GLY A 94 -15.16 -7.93 -3.28
C GLY A 94 -15.44 -9.43 -3.34
N LEU A 95 -14.51 -10.24 -3.84
CA LEU A 95 -14.65 -11.70 -3.98
C LEU A 95 -13.74 -12.51 -3.04
N GLY A 96 -13.12 -11.86 -2.06
CA GLY A 96 -12.42 -12.57 -0.99
C GLY A 96 -10.95 -12.84 -1.26
N VAL A 97 -10.31 -12.15 -2.20
CA VAL A 97 -8.88 -12.26 -2.46
C VAL A 97 -8.12 -11.10 -1.79
N ASP A 98 -7.08 -11.42 -1.04
CA ASP A 98 -6.16 -10.43 -0.49
C ASP A 98 -5.24 -9.90 -1.59
N LEU A 99 -5.53 -8.70 -2.06
CA LEU A 99 -4.80 -8.08 -3.17
C LEU A 99 -3.30 -7.93 -2.87
N ASN A 100 -2.92 -7.68 -1.62
CA ASN A 100 -1.50 -7.56 -1.26
C ASN A 100 -0.78 -8.92 -1.14
N ASN A 101 -1.46 -10.03 -1.41
CA ASN A 101 -0.86 -11.34 -1.53
C ASN A 101 -1.00 -11.91 -2.97
N ASN A 102 -1.49 -11.11 -3.91
CA ASN A 102 -1.84 -11.55 -5.26
C ASN A 102 -0.77 -11.22 -6.32
N TYR A 103 0.42 -10.70 -5.93
CA TYR A 103 1.50 -10.33 -6.86
C TYR A 103 2.50 -11.43 -7.16
N GLY A 104 2.28 -12.63 -6.67
CA GLY A 104 3.13 -13.78 -6.94
C GLY A 104 3.31 -14.66 -5.72
N VAL A 105 3.99 -15.77 -5.93
CA VAL A 105 4.19 -16.79 -4.90
C VAL A 105 5.67 -17.15 -4.84
N LEU A 106 6.22 -17.07 -3.64
CA LEU A 106 7.57 -17.54 -3.34
C LEU A 106 7.53 -19.04 -2.98
N GLY A 107 7.38 -19.90 -3.99
CA GLY A 107 7.33 -21.34 -3.79
C GLY A 107 5.95 -21.95 -4.01
N SER A 108 5.82 -23.25 -3.77
CA SER A 108 4.58 -23.99 -3.94
C SER A 108 3.59 -23.67 -2.82
N ILE A 109 2.38 -23.25 -3.21
CA ILE A 109 1.22 -23.20 -2.29
C ILE A 109 0.63 -24.62 -2.11
N GLU A 110 1.23 -25.64 -2.75
CA GLU A 110 0.75 -27.02 -2.65
C GLU A 110 0.62 -27.45 -1.19
N GLY A 111 -0.55 -27.93 -0.83
CA GLY A 111 -0.87 -28.42 0.51
C GLY A 111 -1.34 -27.37 1.52
N LYS A 112 -1.40 -26.08 1.18
CA LYS A 112 -2.10 -25.10 2.03
C LYS A 112 -3.55 -24.99 1.59
N ASN A 113 -4.45 -25.42 2.46
CA ASN A 113 -5.89 -25.25 2.25
C ASN A 113 -6.31 -23.84 2.69
N TYR A 114 -6.36 -22.90 1.74
CA TYR A 114 -6.83 -21.54 1.99
C TYR A 114 -8.35 -21.43 2.12
N SER A 115 -9.09 -22.51 1.82
CA SER A 115 -10.55 -22.53 2.00
C SER A 115 -10.99 -22.29 3.45
N ASP A 116 -10.11 -22.56 4.42
CA ASP A 116 -10.35 -22.33 5.84
C ASP A 116 -9.89 -20.96 6.33
N VAL A 117 -9.19 -20.19 5.48
CA VAL A 117 -8.75 -18.83 5.80
C VAL A 117 -9.88 -17.88 5.42
N PRO A 118 -10.50 -17.19 6.38
CA PRO A 118 -11.48 -16.17 6.04
C PRO A 118 -10.87 -15.11 5.11
N ALA A 119 -11.65 -14.51 4.25
CA ALA A 119 -11.20 -13.50 3.29
C ALA A 119 -10.39 -12.36 3.94
N PHE A 120 -10.72 -11.99 5.17
CA PHE A 120 -9.95 -11.00 5.94
C PHE A 120 -8.59 -11.49 6.44
N MET A 121 -8.24 -12.77 6.25
CA MET A 121 -7.00 -13.38 6.75
C MET A 121 -5.92 -13.58 5.68
N GLY A 122 -6.16 -13.14 4.44
CA GLY A 122 -5.13 -13.09 3.44
C GLY A 122 -5.10 -14.26 2.45
N PHE A 123 -6.25 -14.66 1.91
CA PHE A 123 -6.31 -15.60 0.79
C PHE A 123 -5.69 -14.96 -0.46
N PRO A 124 -4.62 -15.54 -1.06
CA PRO A 124 -3.87 -14.88 -2.12
C PRO A 124 -4.48 -15.02 -3.52
N GLY A 125 -5.38 -15.97 -3.76
CA GLY A 125 -5.79 -16.35 -5.11
C GLY A 125 -4.63 -16.92 -5.94
N GLU A 126 -4.83 -17.02 -7.25
CA GLU A 126 -3.73 -17.21 -8.19
C GLU A 126 -2.99 -15.88 -8.41
N ALA A 127 -1.70 -15.92 -8.70
CA ALA A 127 -0.92 -14.72 -8.93
C ALA A 127 -1.52 -13.90 -10.10
N PHE A 128 -1.73 -12.61 -9.86
CA PHE A 128 -2.33 -11.68 -10.84
C PHE A 128 -3.70 -12.14 -11.35
N SER A 129 -4.52 -12.75 -10.50
CA SER A 129 -5.89 -13.15 -10.86
C SER A 129 -6.89 -12.01 -10.79
N GLU A 130 -6.62 -11.00 -9.95
CA GLU A 130 -7.59 -9.96 -9.65
C GLU A 130 -7.42 -8.74 -10.56
N PRO A 131 -8.52 -8.15 -11.07
CA PRO A 131 -8.45 -7.01 -11.97
C PRO A 131 -7.75 -5.79 -11.34
N GLU A 132 -7.90 -5.58 -10.03
CA GLU A 132 -7.23 -4.50 -9.30
C GLU A 132 -5.71 -4.71 -9.26
N THR A 133 -5.27 -5.95 -9.06
CA THR A 133 -3.85 -6.32 -9.08
C THR A 133 -3.26 -6.15 -10.48
N ILE A 134 -3.97 -6.64 -11.51
CA ILE A 134 -3.56 -6.51 -12.91
C ILE A 134 -3.43 -5.03 -13.28
N ALA A 135 -4.45 -4.23 -12.99
CA ALA A 135 -4.46 -2.81 -13.35
C ALA A 135 -3.29 -2.03 -12.70
N LEU A 136 -2.99 -2.31 -11.41
CA LEU A 136 -1.87 -1.66 -10.74
C LEU A 136 -0.51 -2.15 -11.24
N ALA A 137 -0.40 -3.44 -11.58
CA ALA A 137 0.82 -4.02 -12.16
C ALA A 137 1.09 -3.50 -13.58
N ASP A 138 0.06 -3.39 -14.42
CA ASP A 138 0.14 -2.84 -15.76
C ASP A 138 0.58 -1.37 -15.71
N LEU A 139 -0.08 -0.54 -14.88
CA LEU A 139 0.32 0.84 -14.66
C LEU A 139 1.78 0.95 -14.22
N THR A 140 2.20 0.07 -13.29
CA THR A 140 3.58 0.08 -12.78
C THR A 140 4.58 -0.28 -13.86
N SER A 141 4.24 -1.25 -14.71
CA SER A 141 5.11 -1.71 -15.79
C SER A 141 5.20 -0.71 -16.95
N GLU A 142 4.12 0.02 -17.24
CA GLU A 142 4.06 1.00 -18.31
C GLU A 142 4.78 2.31 -17.98
N MET A 143 4.72 2.74 -16.71
CA MET A 143 5.17 4.08 -16.32
C MET A 143 6.61 4.16 -15.82
N ASP A 144 7.31 3.04 -15.71
CA ASP A 144 8.74 2.97 -15.34
C ASP A 144 9.10 3.72 -14.04
N PHE A 145 8.30 3.53 -12.98
CA PHE A 145 8.47 4.24 -11.71
C PHE A 145 9.84 3.99 -11.07
N LEU A 146 10.49 5.04 -10.60
CA LEU A 146 11.78 4.97 -9.90
C LEU A 146 11.63 4.53 -8.44
N SER A 147 10.47 4.80 -7.83
CA SER A 147 10.16 4.37 -6.46
C SER A 147 8.67 4.24 -6.24
N THR A 148 8.27 3.47 -5.20
CA THR A 148 6.86 3.30 -4.82
C THR A 148 6.66 3.33 -3.32
N ALA A 149 5.48 3.82 -2.88
CA ALA A 149 5.02 3.72 -1.50
C ALA A 149 3.58 3.20 -1.42
N SER A 150 3.41 2.06 -0.74
CA SER A 150 2.13 1.44 -0.44
C SER A 150 1.70 1.84 0.98
N TYR A 151 0.58 2.54 1.10
CA TYR A 151 0.04 2.95 2.39
C TYR A 151 -0.92 1.90 2.93
N HIS A 152 -0.58 1.37 4.09
CA HIS A 152 -1.31 0.37 4.85
C HIS A 152 -1.60 0.84 6.27
N THR A 153 -2.28 0.05 7.04
CA THR A 153 -2.41 0.12 8.48
C THR A 153 -2.22 -1.28 9.07
N GLN A 154 -1.60 -1.45 10.20
CA GLN A 154 -1.22 -0.48 11.24
C GLN A 154 0.14 -0.87 11.86
N GLY A 155 0.72 0.05 12.66
CA GLY A 155 1.91 -0.27 13.48
C GLY A 155 2.93 0.86 13.57
N GLU A 156 2.79 1.95 12.79
CA GLU A 156 3.78 3.03 12.67
C GLU A 156 5.16 2.47 12.32
N ILE A 157 5.19 1.61 11.27
CA ILE A 157 6.38 0.91 10.80
C ILE A 157 6.53 1.03 9.29
N ILE A 158 7.79 0.89 8.82
CA ILE A 158 8.14 0.90 7.40
C ILE A 158 8.84 -0.40 7.04
N TYR A 159 8.27 -1.12 6.06
CA TYR A 159 8.90 -2.24 5.39
C TYR A 159 9.61 -1.74 4.13
N TRP A 160 10.84 -2.20 3.90
CA TRP A 160 11.68 -1.74 2.79
C TRP A 160 12.42 -2.86 2.07
N TYR A 161 12.70 -3.96 2.75
CA TYR A 161 13.56 -5.02 2.27
C TYR A 161 12.78 -6.15 1.61
N PHE A 162 13.27 -6.65 0.50
CA PHE A 162 12.85 -7.91 -0.11
C PHE A 162 13.95 -8.51 -0.98
N GLY A 163 14.97 -9.10 -0.36
CA GLY A 163 16.02 -9.84 -1.07
C GLY A 163 17.10 -8.98 -1.75
N GLN A 164 17.08 -7.65 -1.63
CA GLN A 164 18.12 -6.78 -2.17
C GLN A 164 19.48 -7.10 -1.55
N THR A 165 20.54 -6.96 -2.35
CA THR A 165 21.94 -7.17 -1.93
C THR A 165 22.84 -6.06 -2.47
N GLY A 166 24.02 -5.88 -1.86
CA GLY A 166 25.05 -4.96 -2.34
C GLY A 166 24.60 -3.49 -2.37
N GLU A 167 24.79 -2.82 -3.50
CA GLU A 167 24.48 -1.41 -3.68
C GLU A 167 22.97 -1.13 -3.57
N ALA A 168 22.12 -1.99 -4.11
CA ALA A 168 20.68 -1.86 -4.02
C ALA A 168 20.18 -1.91 -2.56
N GLU A 169 20.72 -2.82 -1.75
CA GLU A 169 20.40 -2.89 -0.32
C GLU A 169 20.84 -1.61 0.41
N THR A 170 22.05 -1.12 0.11
CA THR A 170 22.59 0.09 0.73
C THR A 170 21.74 1.32 0.38
N ARG A 171 21.39 1.47 -0.91
CA ARG A 171 20.52 2.53 -1.41
C ARG A 171 19.14 2.52 -0.74
N ASP A 172 18.48 1.35 -0.74
CA ASP A 172 17.11 1.22 -0.24
C ASP A 172 17.05 1.38 1.28
N LEU A 173 18.07 0.90 2.00
CA LEU A 173 18.19 1.12 3.45
C LEU A 173 18.39 2.59 3.79
N ALA A 174 19.23 3.31 3.03
CA ALA A 174 19.44 4.74 3.25
C ALA A 174 18.13 5.51 3.05
N TYR A 175 17.41 5.22 1.97
CA TYR A 175 16.12 5.84 1.68
C TYR A 175 15.06 5.50 2.77
N ALA A 176 14.98 4.24 3.19
CA ALA A 176 14.07 3.83 4.26
C ALA A 176 14.34 4.54 5.59
N ARG A 177 15.62 4.81 5.91
CA ARG A 177 16.02 5.58 7.10
C ARG A 177 15.57 7.03 7.03
N GLU A 178 15.63 7.65 5.85
CA GLU A 178 15.13 9.01 5.65
C GLU A 178 13.61 9.06 5.87
N LEU A 179 12.86 8.11 5.29
CA LEU A 179 11.42 8.00 5.51
C LEU A 179 11.07 7.74 6.97
N ALA A 180 11.83 6.89 7.66
CA ALA A 180 11.66 6.65 9.09
C ALA A 180 11.93 7.89 9.94
N GLY A 181 12.98 8.66 9.61
CA GLY A 181 13.29 9.94 10.26
C GLY A 181 12.23 11.00 10.02
N LEU A 182 11.65 11.02 8.82
CA LEU A 182 10.61 11.98 8.43
C LEU A 182 9.27 11.69 9.12
N THR A 183 8.89 10.43 9.21
CA THR A 183 7.59 10.01 9.75
C THR A 183 7.60 9.77 11.25
N GLY A 184 8.76 9.53 11.85
CA GLY A 184 8.90 9.02 13.21
C GLY A 184 8.56 7.53 13.34
N TYR A 185 8.29 6.83 12.23
CA TYR A 185 7.93 5.41 12.23
C TYR A 185 9.15 4.51 12.40
N SER A 186 8.94 3.35 12.99
CA SER A 186 9.99 2.37 13.17
C SER A 186 10.35 1.66 11.88
N LEU A 187 11.64 1.54 11.58
CA LEU A 187 12.11 0.79 10.43
C LEU A 187 12.20 -0.70 10.77
N ILE A 188 11.54 -1.54 9.99
CA ILE A 188 11.63 -3.00 10.17
C ILE A 188 13.01 -3.49 9.75
N SER A 189 13.61 -4.32 10.61
CA SER A 189 14.91 -4.93 10.30
C SER A 189 14.78 -5.91 9.13
N LYS A 190 15.88 -6.05 8.35
CA LYS A 190 16.00 -6.97 7.23
C LYS A 190 15.48 -8.38 7.55
N ASN A 191 15.87 -8.94 8.70
CA ASN A 191 15.49 -10.29 9.11
C ASN A 191 13.99 -10.46 9.41
N LYS A 192 13.28 -9.37 9.70
CA LYS A 192 11.82 -9.37 9.93
C LYS A 192 11.05 -8.96 8.69
N SER A 193 11.71 -8.30 7.74
CA SER A 193 11.13 -7.84 6.48
C SER A 193 10.98 -8.97 5.46
N SER A 194 11.82 -9.99 5.55
CA SER A 194 11.67 -11.24 4.82
C SER A 194 10.70 -12.13 5.59
N SER A 195 9.41 -11.90 5.42
CA SER A 195 8.40 -12.74 6.04
C SER A 195 8.45 -14.15 5.43
N ASN A 196 8.15 -15.17 6.23
CA ASN A 196 7.92 -16.53 5.76
C ASN A 196 6.60 -16.65 4.95
N ASN A 197 6.10 -15.54 4.42
CA ASN A 197 4.92 -15.52 3.59
C ASN A 197 5.26 -16.11 2.23
N LEU A 198 4.47 -17.07 1.80
CA LEU A 198 4.60 -17.69 0.49
C LEU A 198 4.05 -16.81 -0.64
N ALA A 199 3.32 -15.75 -0.29
CA ALA A 199 2.74 -14.81 -1.22
C ALA A 199 3.48 -13.46 -1.15
N MET A 200 3.66 -12.81 -2.29
CA MET A 200 4.31 -11.51 -2.39
C MET A 200 3.28 -10.40 -2.37
N GLY A 201 3.58 -9.35 -1.58
CA GLY A 201 2.88 -8.08 -1.68
C GLY A 201 3.37 -7.23 -2.84
N TYR A 202 2.64 -6.15 -3.13
CA TYR A 202 3.00 -5.21 -4.19
C TYR A 202 4.46 -4.70 -4.04
N LYS A 203 4.84 -4.24 -2.85
CA LYS A 203 6.20 -3.77 -2.58
C LYS A 203 7.24 -4.84 -2.90
N ASP A 204 7.00 -6.09 -2.48
CA ASP A 204 7.94 -7.19 -2.68
C ASP A 204 8.13 -7.50 -4.17
N TRP A 205 7.02 -7.57 -4.90
CA TRP A 205 7.03 -7.72 -6.35
C TRP A 205 7.75 -6.58 -7.04
N PHE A 206 7.47 -5.32 -6.67
CA PHE A 206 8.12 -4.16 -7.27
C PHE A 206 9.64 -4.18 -7.07
N VAL A 207 10.09 -4.42 -5.83
CA VAL A 207 11.53 -4.52 -5.53
C VAL A 207 12.19 -5.64 -6.32
N MET A 208 11.55 -6.80 -6.41
CA MET A 208 12.09 -7.96 -7.11
C MET A 208 12.09 -7.77 -8.64
N ALA A 209 11.01 -7.25 -9.20
CA ALA A 209 10.84 -7.15 -10.65
C ALA A 209 11.66 -5.99 -11.26
N PHE A 210 11.79 -4.88 -10.55
CA PHE A 210 12.41 -3.65 -11.08
C PHE A 210 13.75 -3.32 -10.42
N GLY A 211 14.13 -3.94 -9.31
CA GLY A 211 15.37 -3.64 -8.59
C GLY A 211 15.41 -2.22 -8.02
N ARG A 212 14.26 -1.64 -7.75
CA ARG A 212 14.06 -0.24 -7.32
C ARG A 212 13.46 -0.16 -5.91
N PRO A 213 13.63 0.99 -5.21
CA PRO A 213 13.10 1.16 -3.86
C PRO A 213 11.57 1.10 -3.81
N GLY A 214 11.05 0.17 -3.05
CA GLY A 214 9.63 0.05 -2.72
C GLY A 214 9.42 0.01 -1.22
N PHE A 215 8.39 0.70 -0.74
CA PHE A 215 8.10 0.81 0.68
C PHE A 215 6.66 0.44 1.00
N THR A 216 6.44 -0.27 2.12
CA THR A 216 5.14 -0.36 2.75
C THR A 216 5.16 0.49 4.02
N ILE A 217 4.25 1.44 4.12
CA ILE A 217 4.12 2.37 5.24
C ILE A 217 2.86 2.01 6.02
N GLU A 218 3.03 1.39 7.17
CA GLU A 218 1.95 0.97 8.06
C GLU A 218 1.58 2.12 9.01
N CYS A 219 0.51 2.83 8.69
CA CYS A 219 0.09 4.04 9.37
C CYS A 219 -0.75 3.75 10.62
N GLY A 220 -0.56 4.58 11.66
CA GLY A 220 -1.38 4.55 12.87
C GLY A 220 -1.25 3.30 13.71
N GLN A 221 -2.05 3.20 14.76
CA GLN A 221 -1.97 2.11 15.75
C GLN A 221 -3.35 1.65 16.20
N GLY A 222 -3.43 0.41 16.69
CA GLY A 222 -4.64 -0.17 17.28
C GLY A 222 -5.27 -1.27 16.45
N SER A 223 -6.57 -1.39 16.45
CA SER A 223 -7.31 -2.42 15.73
C SER A 223 -7.97 -1.88 14.46
N HIS A 224 -8.12 -2.74 13.45
CA HIS A 224 -8.82 -2.41 12.21
C HIS A 224 -10.35 -2.42 12.33
N PRO A 225 -11.04 -1.59 11.54
CA PRO A 225 -10.51 -0.41 10.88
C PRO A 225 -10.03 0.63 11.89
N LEU A 226 -9.00 1.40 11.57
CA LEU A 226 -8.55 2.46 12.48
C LEU A 226 -9.63 3.51 12.67
N ASN A 227 -9.72 4.02 13.92
CA ASN A 227 -10.66 5.08 14.21
C ASN A 227 -10.29 6.36 13.44
N ILE A 228 -11.29 7.01 12.85
CA ILE A 228 -11.11 8.24 12.07
C ILE A 228 -10.44 9.38 12.86
N SER A 229 -10.53 9.35 14.19
CA SER A 229 -9.83 10.32 15.05
C SER A 229 -8.31 10.30 14.91
N GLN A 230 -7.74 9.23 14.33
CA GLN A 230 -6.31 9.14 14.04
C GLN A 230 -5.92 9.81 12.70
N LEU A 231 -6.89 10.25 11.88
CA LEU A 231 -6.61 10.80 10.54
C LEU A 231 -5.61 11.95 10.58
N ASP A 232 -5.81 12.91 11.47
CA ASP A 232 -4.91 14.06 11.58
C ASP A 232 -3.51 13.66 12.02
N SER A 233 -3.36 12.83 13.04
CA SER A 233 -2.06 12.38 13.53
C SER A 233 -1.30 11.57 12.47
N ILE A 234 -1.99 10.67 11.76
CA ILE A 234 -1.40 9.92 10.64
C ILE A 234 -0.97 10.88 9.53
N TYR A 235 -1.86 11.80 9.13
CA TYR A 235 -1.55 12.80 8.10
C TYR A 235 -0.32 13.63 8.49
N GLN A 236 -0.24 14.16 9.73
CA GLN A 236 0.92 14.91 10.17
C GLN A 236 2.22 14.12 10.10
N ALA A 237 2.19 12.83 10.39
CA ALA A 237 3.36 11.96 10.31
C ALA A 237 3.84 11.75 8.86
N VAL A 238 2.92 11.57 7.90
CA VAL A 238 3.31 11.13 6.55
C VAL A 238 3.15 12.18 5.45
N LYS A 239 2.64 13.38 5.75
CA LYS A 239 2.33 14.45 4.77
C LYS A 239 3.50 14.87 3.88
N ASP A 240 4.72 14.70 4.35
CA ASP A 240 5.93 15.09 3.62
C ASP A 240 6.57 13.90 2.86
N VAL A 241 6.08 12.68 3.03
CA VAL A 241 6.61 11.50 2.34
C VAL A 241 6.57 11.65 0.81
N PRO A 242 5.45 12.05 0.17
CA PRO A 242 5.39 12.14 -1.28
C PRO A 242 6.35 13.19 -1.85
N ILE A 243 6.42 14.35 -1.22
CA ILE A 243 7.34 15.40 -1.72
C ILE A 243 8.80 15.04 -1.45
N HIS A 244 9.11 14.36 -0.35
CA HIS A 244 10.45 13.83 -0.10
C HIS A 244 10.86 12.82 -1.18
N MET A 245 9.97 11.88 -1.50
CA MET A 245 10.23 10.90 -2.54
C MET A 245 10.42 11.57 -3.91
N ALA A 246 9.58 12.54 -4.25
CA ALA A 246 9.73 13.30 -5.49
C ALA A 246 11.02 14.12 -5.53
N TRP A 247 11.39 14.76 -4.40
CA TRP A 247 12.65 15.50 -4.29
C TRP A 247 13.86 14.60 -4.49
N ARG A 248 13.85 13.38 -3.97
CA ARG A 248 14.94 12.42 -4.20
C ARG A 248 15.12 12.05 -5.66
N GLU A 249 14.03 11.88 -6.39
CA GLU A 249 14.09 11.61 -7.84
C GLU A 249 14.57 12.84 -8.61
N TYR A 250 14.15 14.04 -8.21
CA TYR A 250 14.62 15.31 -8.75
C TYR A 250 16.13 15.53 -8.51
N ASP A 251 16.62 15.27 -7.29
CA ASP A 251 18.02 15.50 -6.90
C ASP A 251 18.99 14.46 -7.52
N ALA A 252 18.48 13.32 -7.95
CA ALA A 252 19.24 12.26 -8.60
C ALA A 252 19.37 12.42 -10.13
N GLY A 253 18.54 13.26 -10.76
CA GLY A 253 18.53 13.52 -12.22
C GLY A 253 19.31 14.72 -12.62
#